data_6d833f84c249515fd92fbec6d7f22557
#
_entry.id   6d833f84c249515fd92fbec6d7f22557
#
_cell.length_a   1.000
_cell.length_b   1.000
_cell.length_c   1.000
_cell.angle_alpha   90.00
_cell.angle_beta   90.00
_cell.angle_gamma   90.00
#
_symmetry.space_group_name_H-M   'P 1'
#
loop_
_entity.id
_entity.type
_entity.pdbx_description
1 polymer ?
#
loop_
_entity_poly.entity_id
_entity_poly.type
_entity_poly.pdbx_seq_one_letter_code
_entity_poly.pdbx_strand_id
1 'polypeptide(L)'
;MGYTVADMFNLFQFNEGLNGLEVCRQTGMKPTQMQFAKAENVLTKKTNEQMVRRFGEGWNSIENLRRYQEKKNIILNDFDGERMKELRQREDGTIKDYANALGIGHTRLSSMESGVSTFNSWKEYLKFKEFYKDDLLKESAKKEKDEKVVTKEFITFKNIGGHWEMGKRVKREVV
;
A
#
# COMPACT_ATOMS: atom_id res chain seq x y z
N MET A 1 -4.17 -19.46 2.24
CA MET A 1 -2.70 -19.24 2.20
C MET A 1 -2.32 -18.30 3.32
N GLY A 2 -1.30 -18.65 4.12
CA GLY A 2 -0.77 -17.79 5.18
C GLY A 2 0.44 -16.99 4.68
N TYR A 3 0.66 -15.82 5.27
CA TYR A 3 1.88 -15.03 5.02
C TYR A 3 3.07 -15.62 5.78
N THR A 4 4.21 -15.70 5.12
CA THR A 4 5.48 -16.01 5.79
C THR A 4 5.97 -14.79 6.59
N VAL A 5 6.92 -15.01 7.52
CA VAL A 5 7.54 -13.89 8.26
C VAL A 5 8.27 -12.95 7.30
N ALA A 6 8.85 -13.48 6.23
CA ALA A 6 9.46 -12.66 5.18
C ALA A 6 8.42 -11.77 4.49
N ASP A 7 7.24 -12.31 4.15
CA ASP A 7 6.15 -11.53 3.55
C ASP A 7 5.68 -10.41 4.50
N MET A 8 5.48 -10.72 5.79
CA MET A 8 5.08 -9.73 6.79
C MET A 8 6.03 -8.52 6.82
N PHE A 9 7.34 -8.77 6.91
CA PHE A 9 8.33 -7.70 6.89
C PHE A 9 8.38 -6.96 5.56
N ASN A 10 8.36 -7.68 4.43
CA ASN A 10 8.48 -7.06 3.11
C ASN A 10 7.27 -6.20 2.76
N LEU A 11 6.05 -6.67 3.06
CA LEU A 11 4.82 -5.92 2.85
C LEU A 11 4.74 -4.69 3.76
N PHE A 12 5.11 -4.86 5.03
CA PHE A 12 5.19 -3.74 5.97
C PHE A 12 6.21 -2.69 5.51
N GLN A 13 7.43 -3.10 5.13
CA GLN A 13 8.46 -2.22 4.61
C GLN A 13 8.01 -1.46 3.36
N PHE A 14 7.36 -2.16 2.44
CA PHE A 14 6.77 -1.54 1.25
C PHE A 14 5.72 -0.47 1.61
N ASN A 15 4.79 -0.79 2.53
CA ASN A 15 3.76 0.17 2.95
C ASN A 15 4.36 1.39 3.64
N GLU A 16 5.32 1.19 4.54
CA GLU A 16 5.92 2.25 5.35
C GLU A 16 7.04 3.02 4.64
N GLY A 17 7.50 2.56 3.48
CA GLY A 17 8.63 3.16 2.77
C GLY A 17 9.95 3.03 3.55
N LEU A 18 10.09 1.98 4.33
CA LEU A 18 11.27 1.71 5.17
C LEU A 18 12.08 0.56 4.60
N ASN A 19 13.39 0.69 4.57
CA ASN A 19 14.27 -0.44 4.30
C ASN A 19 14.53 -1.25 5.59
N GLY A 20 15.13 -2.45 5.45
CA GLY A 20 15.36 -3.33 6.58
C GLY A 20 16.25 -2.74 7.67
N LEU A 21 17.27 -1.97 7.30
CA LEU A 21 18.16 -1.29 8.26
C LEU A 21 17.41 -0.20 9.03
N GLU A 22 16.54 0.53 8.34
CA GLU A 22 15.73 1.56 8.96
C GLU A 22 14.74 0.99 9.97
N VAL A 23 14.06 -0.13 9.62
CA VAL A 23 13.21 -0.86 10.58
C VAL A 23 14.02 -1.31 11.79
N CYS A 24 15.20 -1.88 11.58
CA CYS A 24 16.08 -2.30 12.68
C CYS A 24 16.49 -1.11 13.57
N ARG A 25 16.87 0.01 12.97
CA ARG A 25 17.23 1.24 13.70
C ARG A 25 16.07 1.75 14.56
N GLN A 26 14.88 1.80 14.00
CA GLN A 26 13.70 2.34 14.70
C GLN A 26 13.18 1.41 15.82
N THR A 27 13.37 0.11 15.69
CA THR A 27 12.89 -0.89 16.66
C THR A 27 13.94 -1.32 17.69
N GLY A 28 15.21 -0.94 17.49
CA GLY A 28 16.34 -1.47 18.28
C GLY A 28 16.64 -2.95 17.98
N MET A 29 16.14 -3.48 16.87
CA MET A 29 16.40 -4.85 16.41
C MET A 29 17.77 -4.92 15.72
N LYS A 30 18.51 -6.02 15.93
CA LYS A 30 19.73 -6.27 15.15
C LYS A 30 19.38 -6.74 13.74
N PRO A 31 20.11 -6.31 12.68
CA PRO A 31 19.86 -6.79 11.32
C PRO A 31 19.88 -8.32 11.18
N THR A 32 20.79 -8.98 11.86
CA THR A 32 20.88 -10.45 11.91
C THR A 32 19.65 -11.11 12.51
N GLN A 33 19.01 -10.47 13.50
CA GLN A 33 17.76 -10.96 14.11
C GLN A 33 16.60 -10.91 13.10
N MET A 34 16.50 -9.84 12.31
CA MET A 34 15.48 -9.75 11.24
C MET A 34 15.76 -10.77 10.13
N GLN A 35 17.02 -10.90 9.71
CA GLN A 35 17.40 -11.88 8.68
C GLN A 35 17.08 -13.31 9.13
N PHE A 36 17.42 -13.66 10.37
CA PHE A 36 17.07 -14.95 10.96
C PHE A 36 15.56 -15.19 10.97
N ALA A 37 14.78 -14.22 11.43
CA ALA A 37 13.32 -14.33 11.46
C ALA A 37 12.74 -14.59 10.07
N LYS A 38 13.25 -13.91 9.02
CA LYS A 38 12.83 -14.12 7.64
C LYS A 38 13.26 -15.48 7.08
N ALA A 39 14.49 -15.91 7.34
CA ALA A 39 15.06 -17.15 6.79
C ALA A 39 14.40 -18.39 7.41
N GLU A 40 14.27 -18.40 8.73
CA GLU A 40 13.69 -19.53 9.49
C GLU A 40 12.15 -19.50 9.53
N ASN A 41 11.54 -18.45 8.98
CA ASN A 41 10.08 -18.20 9.05
C ASN A 41 9.55 -18.22 10.50
N VAL A 42 10.34 -17.70 11.45
CA VAL A 42 10.02 -17.68 12.89
C VAL A 42 9.98 -16.26 13.42
N LEU A 43 8.80 -15.80 13.80
CA LEU A 43 8.62 -14.54 14.50
C LEU A 43 8.75 -14.77 16.01
N THR A 44 9.93 -14.52 16.57
CA THR A 44 10.14 -14.66 18.02
C THR A 44 9.33 -13.62 18.79
N LYS A 45 8.95 -13.95 20.04
CA LYS A 45 8.26 -13.02 20.94
C LYS A 45 8.99 -11.68 21.04
N LYS A 46 10.31 -11.70 21.26
CA LYS A 46 11.14 -10.49 21.34
C LYS A 46 11.06 -9.64 20.07
N THR A 47 11.17 -10.27 18.89
CA THR A 47 11.09 -9.57 17.59
C THR A 47 9.73 -8.92 17.42
N ASN A 48 8.65 -9.65 17.74
CA ASN A 48 7.29 -9.12 17.66
C ASN A 48 7.08 -7.95 18.63
N GLU A 49 7.51 -8.06 19.88
CA GLU A 49 7.41 -7.00 20.88
C GLU A 49 8.15 -5.70 20.45
N GLN A 50 9.32 -5.84 19.83
CA GLN A 50 10.05 -4.69 19.29
C GLN A 50 9.29 -3.99 18.17
N MET A 51 8.69 -4.77 17.26
CA MET A 51 7.84 -4.24 16.18
C MET A 51 6.57 -3.58 16.73
N VAL A 52 5.86 -4.25 17.64
CA VAL A 52 4.64 -3.75 18.27
C VAL A 52 4.89 -2.45 19.03
N ARG A 53 5.96 -2.39 19.82
CA ARG A 53 6.33 -1.17 20.57
C ARG A 53 6.50 0.05 19.66
N ARG A 54 7.06 -0.14 18.47
CA ARG A 54 7.35 0.97 17.55
C ARG A 54 6.22 1.27 16.58
N PHE A 55 5.55 0.23 16.07
CA PHE A 55 4.60 0.34 14.96
C PHE A 55 3.16 -0.05 15.32
N GLY A 56 2.93 -0.54 16.52
CA GLY A 56 1.62 -0.98 17.00
C GLY A 56 1.31 -2.45 16.68
N GLU A 57 0.28 -2.97 17.33
CA GLU A 57 -0.12 -4.40 17.25
C GLU A 57 -0.57 -4.83 15.86
N GLY A 58 -1.06 -3.89 15.05
CA GLY A 58 -1.56 -4.18 13.70
C GLY A 58 -0.49 -4.40 12.63
N TRP A 59 0.82 -4.23 12.91
CA TRP A 59 1.86 -4.26 11.88
C TRP A 59 1.88 -5.54 11.03
N ASN A 60 1.51 -6.68 11.61
CA ASN A 60 1.46 -7.99 10.97
C ASN A 60 0.06 -8.63 10.97
N SER A 61 -1.00 -7.86 11.25
CA SER A 61 -2.35 -8.39 11.19
C SER A 61 -2.70 -8.83 9.77
N ILE A 62 -3.47 -9.90 9.63
CA ILE A 62 -3.87 -10.46 8.33
C ILE A 62 -4.58 -9.40 7.49
N GLU A 63 -5.41 -8.57 8.11
CA GLU A 63 -6.13 -7.49 7.45
C GLU A 63 -5.16 -6.45 6.86
N ASN A 64 -4.18 -5.98 7.65
CA ASN A 64 -3.18 -5.03 7.17
C ASN A 64 -2.28 -5.65 6.11
N LEU A 65 -1.86 -6.91 6.26
CA LEU A 65 -1.04 -7.59 5.26
C LEU A 65 -1.78 -7.74 3.92
N ARG A 66 -3.06 -8.05 3.93
CA ARG A 66 -3.89 -8.07 2.71
C ARG A 66 -3.95 -6.69 2.07
N ARG A 67 -4.21 -5.64 2.85
CA ARG A 67 -4.22 -4.25 2.37
C ARG A 67 -2.86 -3.83 1.79
N TYR A 68 -1.75 -4.21 2.42
CA TYR A 68 -0.41 -3.92 1.90
C TYR A 68 -0.11 -4.67 0.61
N GLN A 69 -0.56 -5.93 0.52
CA GLN A 69 -0.44 -6.72 -0.70
C GLN A 69 -1.26 -6.13 -1.85
N GLU A 70 -2.48 -5.67 -1.59
CA GLU A 70 -3.32 -4.99 -2.57
C GLU A 70 -2.65 -3.71 -3.09
N LYS A 71 -2.13 -2.87 -2.20
CA LYS A 71 -1.38 -1.67 -2.57
C LYS A 71 -0.15 -1.99 -3.43
N LYS A 72 0.58 -3.05 -3.07
CA LYS A 72 1.74 -3.51 -3.83
C LYS A 72 1.34 -3.99 -5.22
N ASN A 73 0.27 -4.76 -5.32
CA ASN A 73 -0.25 -5.25 -6.60
C ASN A 73 -0.71 -4.09 -7.50
N ILE A 74 -1.40 -3.10 -6.94
CA ILE A 74 -1.80 -1.88 -7.67
C ILE A 74 -0.58 -1.19 -8.27
N ILE A 75 0.47 -0.96 -7.48
CA ILE A 75 1.69 -0.33 -7.96
C ILE A 75 2.38 -1.15 -9.06
N LEU A 76 2.44 -2.47 -8.91
CA LEU A 76 3.13 -3.33 -9.87
C LEU A 76 2.39 -3.49 -11.20
N ASN A 77 1.06 -3.51 -11.18
CA ASN A 77 0.25 -3.84 -12.34
C ASN A 77 -0.32 -2.60 -13.04
N ASP A 78 -0.64 -1.58 -12.27
CA ASP A 78 -1.46 -0.46 -12.73
C ASP A 78 -0.69 0.86 -12.80
N PHE A 79 0.60 0.89 -12.44
CA PHE A 79 1.42 2.09 -12.60
C PHE A 79 1.51 2.50 -14.07
N ASP A 80 1.31 3.79 -14.34
CA ASP A 80 1.35 4.42 -15.66
C ASP A 80 2.53 5.41 -15.75
N GLY A 81 3.67 4.90 -16.22
CA GLY A 81 4.87 5.71 -16.41
C GLY A 81 4.72 6.70 -17.57
N GLU A 82 3.95 6.36 -18.60
CA GLU A 82 3.72 7.24 -19.74
C GLU A 82 2.88 8.44 -19.33
N ARG A 83 1.85 8.23 -18.51
CA ARG A 83 1.08 9.31 -17.89
C ARG A 83 1.97 10.27 -17.09
N MET A 84 2.91 9.74 -16.31
CA MET A 84 3.86 10.55 -15.54
C MET A 84 4.74 11.41 -16.46
N LYS A 85 5.20 10.86 -17.58
CA LYS A 85 5.96 11.58 -18.61
C LYS A 85 5.14 12.69 -19.27
N GLU A 86 3.89 12.40 -19.65
CA GLU A 86 2.98 13.38 -20.23
C GLU A 86 2.74 14.57 -19.29
N LEU A 87 2.49 14.32 -18.00
CA LEU A 87 2.27 15.38 -17.01
C LEU A 87 3.48 16.30 -16.91
N ARG A 88 4.70 15.75 -16.85
CA ARG A 88 5.93 16.54 -16.85
C ARG A 88 6.08 17.38 -18.13
N GLN A 89 5.81 16.78 -19.29
CA GLN A 89 5.94 17.48 -20.58
C GLN A 89 4.94 18.62 -20.76
N ARG A 90 3.75 18.50 -20.20
CA ARG A 90 2.73 19.59 -20.22
C ARG A 90 3.20 20.86 -19.50
N GLU A 91 4.08 20.72 -18.52
CA GLU A 91 4.64 21.83 -17.75
C GLU A 91 6.02 22.28 -18.27
N ASP A 92 6.42 21.84 -19.49
CA ASP A 92 7.73 22.10 -20.11
C ASP A 92 8.92 21.72 -19.21
N GLY A 93 8.70 20.78 -18.28
CA GLY A 93 9.68 20.37 -17.28
C GLY A 93 10.73 19.40 -17.83
N THR A 94 11.99 19.62 -17.48
CA THR A 94 13.05 18.66 -17.80
C THR A 94 13.06 17.48 -16.81
N ILE A 95 13.54 16.31 -17.25
CA ILE A 95 13.71 15.14 -16.37
C ILE A 95 14.58 15.50 -15.16
N LYS A 96 15.62 16.32 -15.37
CA LYS A 96 16.55 16.71 -14.32
C LYS A 96 15.88 17.58 -13.24
N ASP A 97 15.05 18.53 -13.65
CA ASP A 97 14.36 19.42 -12.71
C ASP A 97 13.35 18.66 -11.86
N TYR A 98 12.57 17.79 -12.49
CA TYR A 98 11.60 16.95 -11.80
C TYR A 98 12.25 15.91 -10.87
N ALA A 99 13.34 15.28 -11.32
CA ALA A 99 14.11 14.37 -10.49
C ALA A 99 14.68 15.06 -9.23
N ASN A 100 15.22 16.27 -9.40
CA ASN A 100 15.70 17.08 -8.28
C ASN A 100 14.58 17.46 -7.31
N ALA A 101 13.43 17.93 -7.80
CA ALA A 101 12.27 18.27 -6.99
C ALA A 101 11.72 17.06 -6.21
N LEU A 102 11.71 15.89 -6.83
CA LEU A 102 11.29 14.64 -6.21
C LEU A 102 12.36 14.01 -5.30
N GLY A 103 13.61 14.50 -5.36
CA GLY A 103 14.74 13.96 -4.59
C GLY A 103 15.18 12.56 -5.03
N ILE A 104 15.12 12.28 -6.34
CA ILE A 104 15.54 11.00 -6.95
C ILE A 104 16.57 11.25 -8.06
N GLY A 105 17.27 10.19 -8.48
CA GLY A 105 18.17 10.27 -9.63
C GLY A 105 17.40 10.41 -10.95
N HIS A 106 17.91 11.23 -11.88
CA HIS A 106 17.30 11.43 -13.21
C HIS A 106 17.15 10.12 -14.00
N THR A 107 18.12 9.21 -13.89
CA THR A 107 18.06 7.87 -14.51
C THR A 107 16.88 7.06 -13.99
N ARG A 108 16.61 7.15 -12.68
CA ARG A 108 15.47 6.46 -12.08
C ARG A 108 14.14 7.03 -12.57
N LEU A 109 14.01 8.37 -12.61
CA LEU A 109 12.81 9.01 -13.14
C LEU A 109 12.57 8.60 -14.61
N SER A 110 13.62 8.60 -15.44
CA SER A 110 13.55 8.14 -16.83
C SER A 110 13.10 6.67 -16.94
N SER A 111 13.63 5.79 -16.07
CA SER A 111 13.22 4.38 -16.04
C SER A 111 11.77 4.19 -15.60
N MET A 112 11.26 5.05 -14.72
CA MET A 112 9.85 5.04 -14.31
C MET A 112 8.94 5.53 -15.45
N GLU A 113 9.30 6.63 -16.11
CA GLU A 113 8.55 7.17 -17.25
C GLU A 113 8.50 6.20 -18.45
N SER A 114 9.52 5.37 -18.62
CA SER A 114 9.55 4.32 -19.66
C SER A 114 8.89 3.00 -19.24
N GLY A 115 8.35 2.92 -18.02
CA GLY A 115 7.72 1.70 -17.50
C GLY A 115 8.68 0.57 -17.12
N VAL A 116 10.02 0.82 -17.17
CA VAL A 116 11.05 -0.17 -16.81
C VAL A 116 11.12 -0.37 -15.29
N SER A 117 10.82 0.67 -14.51
CA SER A 117 10.77 0.59 -13.06
C SER A 117 9.50 1.24 -12.51
N THR A 118 9.17 0.93 -11.26
CA THR A 118 8.01 1.47 -10.57
C THR A 118 8.40 1.99 -9.18
N PHE A 119 7.43 2.31 -8.34
CA PHE A 119 7.66 2.80 -6.98
C PHE A 119 8.18 1.69 -6.06
N ASN A 120 9.15 2.03 -5.22
CA ASN A 120 9.71 1.11 -4.24
C ASN A 120 8.82 0.97 -2.99
N SER A 121 7.86 1.89 -2.82
CA SER A 121 6.96 1.87 -1.67
C SER A 121 5.66 2.62 -1.97
N TRP A 122 4.63 2.32 -1.14
CA TRP A 122 3.37 3.04 -1.18
C TRP A 122 3.53 4.52 -0.81
N LYS A 123 4.38 4.84 0.17
CA LYS A 123 4.66 6.24 0.54
C LYS A 123 5.33 7.02 -0.57
N GLU A 124 6.22 6.38 -1.32
CA GLU A 124 6.84 7.02 -2.49
C GLU A 124 5.78 7.33 -3.55
N TYR A 125 4.90 6.38 -3.87
CA TYR A 125 3.78 6.63 -4.79
C TYR A 125 2.92 7.81 -4.34
N LEU A 126 2.53 7.89 -3.06
CA LEU A 126 1.73 8.99 -2.54
C LEU A 126 2.44 10.34 -2.67
N LYS A 127 3.76 10.39 -2.41
CA LYS A 127 4.58 11.60 -2.62
C LYS A 127 4.55 12.06 -4.08
N PHE A 128 4.68 11.13 -5.01
CA PHE A 128 4.63 11.45 -6.43
C PHE A 128 3.22 11.89 -6.86
N LYS A 129 2.19 11.18 -6.42
CA LYS A 129 0.80 11.55 -6.68
C LYS A 129 0.49 12.99 -6.21
N GLU A 130 0.95 13.36 -5.02
CA GLU A 130 0.82 14.72 -4.48
C GLU A 130 1.59 15.74 -5.33
N PHE A 131 2.81 15.41 -5.74
CA PHE A 131 3.65 16.29 -6.56
C PHE A 131 3.05 16.56 -7.94
N TYR A 132 2.60 15.52 -8.63
CA TYR A 132 1.98 15.64 -9.95
C TYR A 132 0.52 16.10 -9.89
N LYS A 133 -0.09 16.15 -8.71
CA LYS A 133 -1.52 16.47 -8.50
C LYS A 133 -2.46 15.62 -9.35
N ASP A 134 -2.04 14.41 -9.68
CA ASP A 134 -2.78 13.45 -10.50
C ASP A 134 -2.52 12.01 -10.01
N ASP A 135 -3.43 11.11 -10.39
CA ASP A 135 -3.27 9.68 -10.15
C ASP A 135 -2.39 9.07 -11.25
N LEU A 136 -1.28 8.47 -10.85
CA LEU A 136 -0.30 7.86 -11.74
C LEU A 136 -0.61 6.37 -12.02
N LEU A 137 -1.89 6.00 -11.93
CA LEU A 137 -2.39 4.67 -12.24
C LEU A 137 -3.20 4.67 -13.52
N LYS A 138 -3.20 3.55 -14.23
CA LYS A 138 -4.00 3.35 -15.43
C LYS A 138 -5.49 3.59 -15.16
N GLU A 139 -6.21 4.11 -16.12
CA GLU A 139 -7.65 4.40 -15.98
C GLU A 139 -8.50 3.15 -15.72
N SER A 140 -8.07 1.98 -16.20
CA SER A 140 -8.72 0.70 -15.92
C SER A 140 -8.77 0.39 -14.41
N ALA A 141 -7.70 0.70 -13.70
CA ALA A 141 -7.63 0.51 -12.25
C ALA A 141 -8.49 1.51 -11.46
N LYS A 142 -8.77 2.69 -12.04
CA LYS A 142 -9.67 3.69 -11.45
C LYS A 142 -11.12 3.20 -11.46
N LYS A 143 -11.58 2.62 -12.58
CA LYS A 143 -12.95 2.08 -12.72
C LYS A 143 -13.23 0.93 -11.77
N GLU A 144 -12.27 0.01 -11.55
CA GLU A 144 -12.45 -1.08 -10.59
C GLU A 144 -12.56 -0.61 -9.12
N LYS A 145 -12.00 0.56 -8.78
CA LYS A 145 -12.15 1.15 -7.44
C LYS A 145 -13.53 1.77 -7.25
N ASP A 146 -14.04 2.42 -8.26
CA ASP A 146 -15.38 3.04 -8.23
C ASP A 146 -16.50 1.99 -8.27
N GLU A 147 -16.29 0.84 -8.94
CA GLU A 147 -17.23 -0.29 -8.95
C GLU A 147 -17.20 -1.14 -7.65
N LYS A 148 -16.11 -1.09 -6.89
CA LYS A 148 -15.99 -1.75 -5.57
C LYS A 148 -16.55 -0.92 -4.41
N VAL A 149 -17.37 0.09 -4.66
CA VAL A 149 -18.28 0.64 -3.65
C VAL A 149 -19.31 -0.46 -3.33
N VAL A 150 -18.96 -1.27 -2.34
CA VAL A 150 -19.76 -2.43 -1.94
C VAL A 150 -21.07 -1.93 -1.37
N THR A 151 -22.11 -1.95 -2.17
CA THR A 151 -23.49 -1.82 -1.70
C THR A 151 -23.80 -3.02 -0.82
N LYS A 152 -23.65 -2.91 0.49
CA LYS A 152 -24.13 -3.92 1.43
C LYS A 152 -25.65 -3.82 1.53
N GLU A 153 -26.33 -4.88 1.17
CA GLU A 153 -27.76 -5.00 1.42
C GLU A 153 -27.96 -5.36 2.90
N PHE A 154 -28.62 -4.46 3.62
CA PHE A 154 -29.02 -4.70 4.99
C PHE A 154 -30.50 -5.11 5.00
N ILE A 155 -30.78 -6.26 5.61
CA ILE A 155 -32.14 -6.68 5.90
C ILE A 155 -32.51 -6.11 7.27
N THR A 156 -33.48 -5.21 7.33
CA THR A 156 -33.98 -4.70 8.59
C THR A 156 -35.01 -5.66 9.15
N PHE A 157 -34.89 -6.00 10.43
CA PHE A 157 -35.90 -6.78 11.16
C PHE A 157 -36.65 -5.85 12.08
N LYS A 158 -37.98 -5.95 12.10
CA LYS A 158 -38.84 -5.27 13.07
C LYS A 158 -39.46 -6.27 14.00
N ASN A 159 -39.44 -5.98 15.30
CA ASN A 159 -40.18 -6.78 16.28
C ASN A 159 -41.59 -6.18 16.42
N ILE A 160 -42.59 -6.96 16.03
CA ILE A 160 -43.99 -6.58 16.13
C ILE A 160 -44.68 -7.64 17.03
N GLY A 161 -45.03 -7.24 18.23
CA GLY A 161 -45.77 -8.09 19.15
C GLY A 161 -45.04 -9.38 19.58
N GLY A 162 -43.70 -9.37 19.68
CA GLY A 162 -42.90 -10.52 20.08
C GLY A 162 -42.42 -11.41 18.93
N HIS A 163 -42.79 -11.10 17.72
CA HIS A 163 -42.32 -11.78 16.51
C HIS A 163 -41.42 -10.85 15.66
N TRP A 164 -40.32 -11.41 15.14
CA TRP A 164 -39.43 -10.69 14.23
C TRP A 164 -39.90 -10.86 12.79
N GLU A 165 -40.30 -9.76 12.16
CA GLU A 165 -40.68 -9.75 10.75
C GLU A 165 -39.55 -9.15 9.92
N MET A 166 -39.32 -9.74 8.74
CA MET A 166 -38.35 -9.28 7.77
C MET A 166 -38.82 -7.95 7.14
N GLY A 167 -38.12 -6.87 7.42
CA GLY A 167 -38.41 -5.55 6.88
C GLY A 167 -37.88 -5.36 5.45
N LYS A 168 -37.96 -4.13 4.94
CA LYS A 168 -37.48 -3.81 3.58
C LYS A 168 -35.95 -3.95 3.48
N ARG A 169 -35.49 -4.48 2.33
CA ARG A 169 -34.07 -4.42 1.96
C ARG A 169 -33.66 -2.97 1.74
N VAL A 170 -32.67 -2.51 2.48
CA VAL A 170 -32.11 -1.18 2.34
C VAL A 170 -30.68 -1.30 1.80
N LYS A 171 -30.41 -0.72 0.65
CA LYS A 171 -29.06 -0.60 0.11
C LYS A 171 -28.42 0.64 0.75
N ARG A 172 -27.27 0.49 1.40
CA ARG A 172 -26.45 1.59 1.88
C ARG A 172 -25.07 1.48 1.28
N GLU A 173 -24.60 2.59 0.74
CA GLU A 173 -23.19 2.71 0.37
C GLU A 173 -22.35 2.70 1.66
N VAL A 174 -21.37 1.81 1.71
CA VAL A 174 -20.41 1.75 2.81
C VAL A 174 -19.13 2.36 2.27
N VAL A 175 -18.85 3.58 2.70
CA VAL A 175 -17.61 4.31 2.40
C VAL A 175 -16.47 3.69 3.21
#